data_3b55f1349e09b7e552b0ce19caa41e2a
#
_entry.id   3b55f1349e09b7e552b0ce19caa41e2a
#
_cell.length_a   1.000
_cell.length_b   1.000
_cell.length_c   1.000
_cell.angle_alpha   90.00
_cell.angle_beta   90.00
_cell.angle_gamma   90.00
#
_symmetry.space_group_name_H-M   'P 1'
#
loop_
_entity.id
_entity.type
_entity.pdbx_description
1 polymer ?
#
loop_
_entity_poly.entity_id
_entity_poly.type
_entity_poly.pdbx_seq_one_letter_code
_entity_poly.pdbx_strand_id
1 'polypeptide(L)'
;MIRVSILAAAGLLAFTAAGQAAPELVRVRGTVESATDSSITVKTKDGGTQQIALKPETAFLNVVKSSLDQVGDGKFIGTATKGDNPPVALEVVIFPEAMRGTGEG
;
A
#
# COMPACT_ATOMS: atom_id res chain seq x y z
N MET A 1 44.36 16.07 26.20
CA MET A 1 43.79 16.14 26.03
C MET A 1 42.83 15.71 25.45
N ILE A 2 42.91 15.41 25.57
CA ILE A 2 42.16 15.16 25.14
C ILE A 2 41.24 14.85 24.84
N ARG A 3 41.05 14.78 25.02
CA ARG A 3 40.10 14.59 24.94
C ARG A 3 39.24 14.55 24.33
N VAL A 4 39.01 14.40 24.37
CA VAL A 4 38.10 14.44 23.91
C VAL A 4 37.39 14.15 23.26
N SER A 5 37.56 14.09 23.38
CA SER A 5 36.76 13.97 22.88
C SER A 5 36.03 13.55 22.49
N ILE A 6 35.83 13.21 22.75
CA ILE A 6 34.94 12.91 22.47
C ILE A 6 34.03 12.88 22.10
N LEU A 7 33.88 12.93 22.29
CA LEU A 7 32.85 13.01 22.08
C LEU A 7 32.10 12.90 21.28
N ALA A 8 32.22 12.92 21.21
CA ALA A 8 31.51 13.01 20.56
C ALA A 8 30.91 12.39 19.96
N ALA A 9 31.12 11.99 20.06
CA ALA A 9 30.52 11.49 19.41
C ALA A 9 29.45 11.09 19.53
N ALA A 10 29.43 10.95 20.08
CA ALA A 10 28.50 10.66 20.18
C ALA A 10 27.39 10.88 19.62
N GLY A 11 27.47 11.09 19.58
CA GLY A 11 26.48 11.40 19.21
C GLY A 11 25.96 11.06 18.15
N LEU A 12 26.30 10.89 18.07
CA LEU A 12 25.76 10.77 17.11
C LEU A 12 25.12 9.86 16.79
N LEU A 13 25.24 9.46 17.22
CA LEU A 13 24.54 8.78 16.95
C LEU A 13 23.38 8.69 17.06
N ALA A 14 23.42 8.73 17.63
CA ALA A 14 22.13 8.84 17.91
C ALA A 14 21.21 9.27 16.92
N PHE A 15 21.28 9.70 16.70
CA PHE A 15 20.55 10.12 15.81
C PHE A 15 20.14 9.44 14.81
N THR A 16 20.59 8.87 14.78
CA THR A 16 20.34 8.15 13.66
C THR A 16 19.09 7.38 13.68
N ALA A 17 18.76 6.85 14.77
CA ALA A 17 17.52 6.13 14.88
C ALA A 17 16.36 6.96 14.47
N ALA A 18 16.49 8.22 14.63
CA ALA A 18 15.39 9.11 14.29
C ALA A 18 15.04 9.07 12.83
N GLY A 19 15.90 8.54 12.00
CA GLY A 19 15.61 8.48 10.59
C GLY A 19 14.75 7.33 10.15
N GLN A 20 14.27 6.51 11.06
CA GLN A 20 13.56 5.29 10.72
C GLN A 20 12.10 5.57 10.41
N ALA A 21 11.81 6.00 9.22
CA ALA A 21 10.43 6.15 8.79
C ALA A 21 9.88 4.84 8.29
N ALA A 22 8.58 4.64 8.41
CA ALA A 22 7.93 3.49 7.82
C ALA A 22 8.09 3.54 6.31
N PRO A 23 8.18 2.38 5.63
CA PRO A 23 8.25 2.37 4.19
C PRO A 23 6.99 2.97 3.58
N GLU A 24 7.18 3.73 2.53
CA GLU A 24 6.07 4.30 1.79
C GLU A 24 5.35 3.22 0.99
N LEU A 25 4.03 3.34 0.92
CA LEU A 25 3.26 2.49 0.05
C LEU A 25 3.36 3.01 -1.37
N VAL A 26 3.72 2.12 -2.28
CA VAL A 26 3.81 2.46 -3.69
C VAL A 26 2.87 1.52 -4.43
N ARG A 27 2.02 2.09 -5.27
CA ARG A 27 1.11 1.29 -6.07
C ARG A 27 1.73 0.99 -7.41
N VAL A 28 1.67 -0.26 -7.81
CA VAL A 28 2.16 -0.70 -9.11
C VAL A 28 0.98 -1.33 -9.85
N ARG A 29 0.75 -0.87 -11.05
CA ARG A 29 -0.31 -1.41 -11.90
C ARG A 29 0.26 -1.78 -13.24
N GLY A 30 -0.19 -2.89 -13.76
CA GLY A 30 0.26 -3.33 -15.07
C GLY A 30 -0.20 -4.75 -15.36
N THR A 31 0.45 -5.32 -16.34
CA THR A 31 0.14 -6.67 -16.81
C THR A 31 1.25 -7.59 -16.38
N VAL A 32 0.88 -8.74 -15.85
CA VAL A 32 1.87 -9.74 -15.42
C VAL A 32 2.50 -10.37 -16.66
N GLU A 33 3.81 -10.30 -16.74
CA GLU A 33 4.56 -10.96 -17.80
C GLU A 33 4.99 -12.36 -17.39
N SER A 34 5.32 -12.53 -16.13
CA SER A 34 5.72 -13.84 -15.62
C SER A 34 5.51 -13.86 -14.11
N ALA A 35 5.40 -15.05 -13.57
CA ALA A 35 5.20 -15.24 -12.15
C ALA A 35 5.87 -16.51 -11.70
N THR A 36 6.45 -16.45 -10.51
CA THR A 36 7.02 -17.60 -9.83
C THR A 36 6.44 -17.67 -8.43
N ASP A 37 6.88 -18.63 -7.64
CA ASP A 37 6.41 -18.74 -6.26
C ASP A 37 6.84 -17.55 -5.41
N SER A 38 7.90 -16.86 -5.81
CA SER A 38 8.49 -15.81 -4.98
C SER A 38 8.52 -14.45 -5.63
N SER A 39 8.07 -14.31 -6.88
CA SER A 39 8.11 -13.01 -7.53
C SER A 39 7.16 -12.95 -8.72
N ILE A 40 6.77 -11.73 -9.07
CA ILE A 40 6.05 -11.49 -10.31
C ILE A 40 6.78 -10.36 -11.06
N THR A 41 6.71 -10.42 -12.38
CA THR A 41 7.23 -9.37 -13.24
C THR A 41 6.03 -8.69 -13.90
N VAL A 42 5.94 -7.38 -13.70
CA VAL A 42 4.80 -6.59 -14.18
C VAL A 42 5.29 -5.64 -15.24
N LYS A 43 4.58 -5.62 -16.36
CA LYS A 43 4.82 -4.62 -17.39
C LYS A 43 3.89 -3.45 -17.15
N THR A 44 4.46 -2.27 -16.97
CA THR A 44 3.69 -1.08 -16.62
C THR A 44 3.29 -0.33 -17.90
N LYS A 45 2.41 0.63 -17.71
CA LYS A 45 1.82 1.37 -18.82
C LYS A 45 2.86 2.09 -19.66
N ASP A 46 3.93 2.54 -19.04
CA ASP A 46 4.99 3.27 -19.76
C ASP A 46 5.96 2.35 -20.51
N GLY A 47 5.69 1.05 -20.54
CA GLY A 47 6.49 0.11 -21.27
C GLY A 47 7.63 -0.51 -20.48
N GLY A 48 7.86 -0.06 -19.27
CA GLY A 48 8.88 -0.64 -18.42
C GLY A 48 8.39 -1.91 -17.72
N THR A 49 9.30 -2.62 -17.12
CA THR A 49 8.96 -3.78 -16.32
C THR A 49 9.47 -3.59 -14.91
N GLN A 50 8.79 -4.22 -13.97
CA GLN A 50 9.17 -4.17 -12.58
C GLN A 50 9.00 -5.54 -11.96
N GLN A 51 10.04 -5.98 -11.28
CA GLN A 51 10.00 -7.26 -10.59
C GLN A 51 9.61 -7.02 -9.14
N ILE A 52 8.63 -7.76 -8.66
CA ILE A 52 8.06 -7.57 -7.34
C ILE A 52 8.19 -8.86 -6.56
N ALA A 53 8.79 -8.79 -5.39
CA ALA A 53 8.97 -9.95 -4.53
C ALA A 53 7.67 -10.28 -3.81
N LEU A 54 7.41 -11.56 -3.68
CA LEU A 54 6.26 -12.07 -2.92
C LEU A 54 6.77 -12.74 -1.67
N LYS A 55 6.06 -12.54 -0.57
CA LYS A 55 6.38 -13.14 0.71
C LYS A 55 5.22 -14.02 1.15
N PRO A 56 5.45 -14.92 2.11
CA PRO A 56 4.34 -15.76 2.57
C PRO A 56 3.15 -14.98 3.09
N GLU A 57 3.38 -13.79 3.65
CA GLU A 57 2.30 -12.96 4.18
C GLU A 57 1.67 -12.04 3.14
N THR A 58 2.12 -12.11 1.88
CA THR A 58 1.53 -11.29 0.82
C THR A 58 0.06 -11.70 0.62
N ALA A 59 -0.83 -10.71 0.66
CA ALA A 59 -2.25 -10.96 0.45
C ALA A 59 -2.59 -10.87 -1.02
N PHE A 60 -3.37 -11.83 -1.50
CA PHE A 60 -3.84 -11.84 -2.88
C PHE A 60 -5.34 -11.61 -2.89
N LEU A 61 -5.79 -10.65 -3.66
CA LEU A 61 -7.19 -10.27 -3.70
C LEU A 61 -7.66 -10.22 -5.13
N ASN A 62 -8.84 -10.76 -5.35
CA ASN A 62 -9.47 -10.72 -6.66
C ASN A 62 -10.74 -9.89 -6.56
N VAL A 63 -10.86 -8.88 -7.42
CA VAL A 63 -12.04 -8.02 -7.41
C VAL A 63 -13.09 -8.67 -8.31
N VAL A 64 -14.25 -8.94 -7.71
CA VAL A 64 -15.34 -9.58 -8.44
C VAL A 64 -16.55 -8.66 -8.44
N LYS A 65 -17.42 -8.86 -9.41
CA LYS A 65 -18.63 -8.05 -9.52
C LYS A 65 -19.53 -8.30 -8.31
N SER A 66 -20.13 -7.23 -7.82
CA SER A 66 -21.03 -7.31 -6.69
C SER A 66 -22.31 -6.55 -7.02
N SER A 67 -23.12 -6.26 -6.01
CA SER A 67 -24.40 -5.57 -6.21
C SER A 67 -24.73 -4.75 -4.98
N LEU A 68 -25.69 -3.88 -5.12
CA LEU A 68 -26.08 -2.96 -4.08
C LEU A 68 -26.55 -3.67 -2.81
N ASP A 69 -27.18 -4.82 -2.95
CA ASP A 69 -27.68 -5.53 -1.78
C ASP A 69 -26.56 -6.07 -0.88
N GLN A 70 -25.32 -6.02 -1.35
CA GLN A 70 -24.18 -6.38 -0.51
C GLN A 70 -23.65 -5.20 0.29
N VAL A 71 -24.15 -3.99 0.04
CA VAL A 71 -23.72 -2.79 0.75
C VAL A 71 -24.69 -2.59 1.90
N GLY A 72 -24.35 -3.16 3.06
CA GLY A 72 -25.20 -3.07 4.23
C GLY A 72 -24.58 -2.20 5.32
N ASP A 73 -25.38 -1.91 6.31
CA ASP A 73 -24.92 -1.11 7.45
C ASP A 73 -23.72 -1.78 8.09
N GLY A 74 -22.72 -0.98 8.40
CA GLY A 74 -21.53 -1.46 9.08
C GLY A 74 -20.46 -2.04 8.16
N LYS A 75 -20.72 -2.17 6.88
CA LYS A 75 -19.71 -2.66 5.95
C LYS A 75 -18.62 -1.62 5.73
N PHE A 76 -17.41 -2.09 5.55
CA PHE A 76 -16.30 -1.22 5.21
C PHE A 76 -16.19 -1.16 3.69
N ILE A 77 -16.27 0.03 3.14
CA ILE A 77 -16.26 0.21 1.68
C ILE A 77 -15.28 1.30 1.30
N GLY A 78 -14.91 1.29 0.02
CA GLY A 78 -14.23 2.41 -0.61
C GLY A 78 -15.04 2.84 -1.81
N THR A 79 -14.97 4.12 -2.14
CA THR A 79 -15.72 4.61 -3.29
C THR A 79 -14.95 5.77 -3.93
N ALA A 80 -15.03 5.84 -5.25
CA ALA A 80 -14.60 7.00 -6.02
C ALA A 80 -15.83 7.77 -6.42
N THR A 81 -15.83 9.08 -6.18
CA THR A 81 -17.00 9.89 -6.42
C THR A 81 -16.70 11.04 -7.35
N LYS A 82 -17.75 11.63 -7.87
CA LYS A 82 -17.69 12.81 -8.71
C LYS A 82 -18.72 13.80 -8.22
N GLY A 83 -18.34 15.09 -8.26
CA GLY A 83 -19.22 16.15 -7.78
C GLY A 83 -19.22 16.24 -6.27
N ASP A 84 -20.00 17.17 -5.73
CA ASP A 84 -19.99 17.42 -4.29
C ASP A 84 -21.33 17.85 -3.72
N ASN A 85 -22.41 17.83 -4.51
CA ASN A 85 -23.66 18.38 -4.00
C ASN A 85 -24.88 17.59 -4.53
N PRO A 86 -25.02 16.37 -4.09
CA PRO A 86 -24.09 15.49 -3.34
C PRO A 86 -23.09 14.83 -4.27
N PRO A 87 -22.02 14.26 -3.72
CA PRO A 87 -21.12 13.46 -4.56
C PRO A 87 -21.82 12.19 -5.05
N VAL A 88 -21.49 11.82 -6.27
CA VAL A 88 -22.08 10.64 -6.89
C VAL A 88 -20.99 9.57 -7.03
N ALA A 89 -21.27 8.37 -6.57
CA ALA A 89 -20.31 7.29 -6.65
C ALA A 89 -20.16 6.80 -8.08
N LEU A 90 -18.93 6.69 -8.53
CA LEU A 90 -18.62 6.09 -9.82
C LEU A 90 -18.40 4.58 -9.65
N GLU A 91 -17.93 4.19 -8.50
CA GLU A 91 -17.76 2.78 -8.15
C GLU A 91 -17.79 2.64 -6.65
N VAL A 92 -18.09 1.46 -6.19
CA VAL A 92 -18.06 1.12 -4.77
C VAL A 92 -17.36 -0.21 -4.64
N VAL A 93 -16.35 -0.27 -3.78
CA VAL A 93 -15.64 -1.51 -3.48
C VAL A 93 -16.01 -1.93 -2.07
N ILE A 94 -16.46 -3.16 -1.91
CA ILE A 94 -16.79 -3.72 -0.60
C ILE A 94 -15.60 -4.58 -0.18
N PHE A 95 -15.07 -4.29 0.99
CA PHE A 95 -13.91 -5.02 1.50
C PHE A 95 -14.35 -6.10 2.48
N PRO A 96 -13.65 -7.24 2.50
CA PRO A 96 -13.87 -8.19 3.58
C PRO A 96 -13.62 -7.52 4.92
N GLU A 97 -14.29 -8.01 5.94
CA GLU A 97 -14.17 -7.40 7.26
C GLU A 97 -12.72 -7.40 7.76
N ALA A 98 -11.96 -8.43 7.42
CA ALA A 98 -10.56 -8.51 7.82
C ALA A 98 -9.71 -7.38 7.25
N MET A 99 -10.22 -6.70 6.24
CA MET A 99 -9.49 -5.59 5.60
C MET A 99 -10.00 -4.23 6.03
N ARG A 100 -10.81 -4.18 7.07
CA ARG A 100 -11.32 -2.90 7.56
C ARG A 100 -10.15 -1.98 7.89
N GLY A 101 -10.26 -0.74 7.44
CA GLY A 101 -9.22 0.26 7.64
C GLY A 101 -8.25 0.40 6.47
N THR A 102 -8.33 -0.49 5.48
CA THR A 102 -7.43 -0.43 4.34
C THR A 102 -7.64 0.89 3.58
N GLY A 103 -6.57 1.62 3.39
CA GLY A 103 -6.62 2.85 2.63
C GLY A 103 -7.14 4.06 3.38
N GLU A 104 -7.46 3.92 4.64
CA GLU A 104 -7.85 5.06 5.46
C GLU A 104 -6.63 5.83 5.92
N GLY A 105 -6.55 7.05 5.51
CA GLY A 105 -5.53 7.96 5.95
C GLY A 105 -4.11 7.54 5.73
#